data_cbdc09d0046c0dcc6e374d277227860c
#
_entry.id   cbdc09d0046c0dcc6e374d277227860c
#
_cell.length_a   1.000
_cell.length_b   1.000
_cell.length_c   1.000
_cell.angle_alpha   90.00
_cell.angle_beta   90.00
_cell.angle_gamma   90.00
#
_symmetry.space_group_name_H-M   'P 1'
#
loop_
_entity.id
_entity.type
_entity.pdbx_description
1 polymer ?
#
loop_
_entity_poly.entity_id
_entity_poly.type
_entity_poly.pdbx_seq_one_letter_code
_entity_poly.pdbx_strand_id
1 'polypeptide(L)'
;MATLACAALVVVLAYRWLNRVPSTLTTHPDRAIIALTAQSSDAGFARAEQGRAFVFPRDHAAHPDFRAEWWYFTGHLRDKRDRPFGFQLTLFRFELAAQKTTSPSAWRTPTVLLGHFALSDIAGSKFHAFERLSRALPDVAGTRLTPSAVWLDDWRIEQTNEQNWRLHAAQEGVELDLDLSPASAVVLQGEAGLSRKSAAPGNASYYYSVPRLTAHGHVRLADSDHAVQGQAWLDREWSTSALSREQAGWDWFALQLADGGSLMFYRLRHRDGGSDDYSAGSYSDTSGKQIALKADDVRIEARGTWKSPHSARVYPQGWRIEVPRAKLDLELAPRLPDQEWHGRFQYWEGAVTVTQDGRSAGLGYVELTGY
;
A
#
# COMPACT_ATOMS: atom_id res chain seq x y z
N MET A 1 -50.01 8.03 28.86
CA MET A 1 -48.72 8.78 28.96
C MET A 1 -47.55 7.95 29.52
N ALA A 2 -47.77 6.94 30.35
CA ALA A 2 -46.67 6.11 30.91
C ALA A 2 -45.96 5.18 29.90
N THR A 3 -46.64 4.72 28.87
CA THR A 3 -46.07 3.78 27.86
C THR A 3 -45.09 4.42 26.89
N LEU A 4 -45.23 5.71 26.58
CA LEU A 4 -44.28 6.45 25.72
C LEU A 4 -42.98 6.79 26.46
N ALA A 5 -43.03 7.00 27.77
CA ALA A 5 -41.84 7.27 28.58
C ALA A 5 -40.92 6.04 28.73
N CYS A 6 -41.51 4.84 28.84
CA CYS A 6 -40.73 3.60 28.90
C CYS A 6 -40.01 3.25 27.58
N ALA A 7 -40.67 3.49 26.43
CA ALA A 7 -40.04 3.25 25.12
C ALA A 7 -38.85 4.19 24.86
N ALA A 8 -38.96 5.47 25.21
CA ALA A 8 -37.88 6.43 25.12
C ALA A 8 -36.68 6.09 26.03
N LEU A 9 -36.95 5.59 27.23
CA LEU A 9 -35.92 5.18 28.18
C LEU A 9 -35.14 3.93 27.70
N VAL A 10 -35.83 2.97 27.09
CA VAL A 10 -35.22 1.77 26.50
C VAL A 10 -34.35 2.13 25.29
N VAL A 11 -34.77 3.04 24.43
CA VAL A 11 -34.00 3.52 23.29
C VAL A 11 -32.74 4.29 23.74
N VAL A 12 -32.86 5.13 24.77
CA VAL A 12 -31.72 5.86 25.34
C VAL A 12 -30.73 4.91 26.05
N LEU A 13 -31.23 3.89 26.75
CA LEU A 13 -30.39 2.89 27.38
C LEU A 13 -29.70 1.97 26.37
N ALA A 14 -30.42 1.57 25.33
CA ALA A 14 -29.83 0.81 24.20
C ALA A 14 -28.79 1.63 23.45
N TYR A 15 -29.07 2.91 23.17
CA TYR A 15 -28.11 3.83 22.56
C TYR A 15 -26.88 4.05 23.43
N ARG A 16 -27.04 4.20 24.75
CA ARG A 16 -25.93 4.30 25.71
C ARG A 16 -25.18 2.99 25.89
N TRP A 17 -25.84 1.84 25.77
CA TRP A 17 -25.19 0.52 25.83
C TRP A 17 -24.43 0.20 24.53
N LEU A 18 -24.98 0.53 23.37
CA LEU A 18 -24.30 0.42 22.07
C LEU A 18 -23.10 1.37 21.93
N ASN A 19 -23.15 2.54 22.59
CA ASN A 19 -22.05 3.50 22.62
C ASN A 19 -21.10 3.32 23.82
N ARG A 20 -21.32 2.37 24.71
CA ARG A 20 -20.36 1.90 25.71
C ARG A 20 -19.41 0.86 25.06
N VAL A 21 -18.69 1.25 24.04
CA VAL A 21 -17.42 0.62 23.74
C VAL A 21 -16.45 1.04 24.85
N PRO A 22 -15.88 0.11 25.62
CA PRO A 22 -14.92 0.49 26.66
C PRO A 22 -13.76 1.24 26.01
N SER A 23 -13.55 2.50 26.40
CA SER A 23 -12.46 3.37 25.97
C SER A 23 -11.08 2.92 26.50
N THR A 24 -10.83 1.63 26.63
CA THR A 24 -9.57 1.07 27.16
C THR A 24 -8.82 0.21 26.16
N LEU A 25 -9.13 0.31 24.87
CA LEU A 25 -8.20 -0.08 23.83
C LEU A 25 -7.56 1.19 23.26
N THR A 26 -6.59 1.75 23.95
CA THR A 26 -5.52 2.54 23.34
C THR A 26 -4.67 1.56 22.51
N THR A 27 -5.30 0.92 21.53
CA THR A 27 -4.60 0.22 20.48
C THR A 27 -4.03 1.31 19.58
N HIS A 28 -2.71 1.46 19.59
CA HIS A 28 -2.00 2.21 18.57
C HIS A 28 -2.54 1.76 17.20
N PRO A 29 -3.05 2.67 16.36
CA PRO A 29 -3.68 2.30 15.08
C PRO A 29 -2.74 1.53 14.15
N ASP A 30 -1.43 1.68 14.30
CA ASP A 30 -0.41 0.90 13.57
C ASP A 30 -0.50 -0.62 13.80
N ARG A 31 -1.18 -1.02 14.87
CA ARG A 31 -1.44 -2.43 15.14
C ARG A 31 -2.65 -2.98 14.39
N ALA A 32 -3.41 -2.19 13.66
CA ALA A 32 -4.66 -2.67 13.11
C ALA A 32 -4.47 -3.60 11.90
N ILE A 33 -3.55 -3.33 10.96
CA ILE A 33 -3.17 -4.32 9.92
C ILE A 33 -2.52 -5.53 10.61
N ILE A 34 -1.58 -5.27 11.52
CA ILE A 34 -0.93 -6.28 12.34
C ILE A 34 -1.99 -7.02 13.19
N ALA A 35 -3.01 -6.34 13.73
CA ALA A 35 -4.05 -6.95 14.55
C ALA A 35 -5.08 -7.74 13.71
N LEU A 36 -5.42 -7.29 12.50
CA LEU A 36 -6.25 -8.08 11.58
C LEU A 36 -5.53 -9.38 11.17
N THR A 37 -4.20 -9.34 11.10
CA THR A 37 -3.38 -10.51 10.78
C THR A 37 -2.89 -11.28 12.01
N ALA A 38 -2.74 -10.68 13.19
CA ALA A 38 -2.14 -11.29 14.38
C ALA A 38 -3.12 -12.03 15.30
N GLN A 39 -4.43 -11.76 15.22
CA GLN A 39 -5.41 -12.30 16.17
C GLN A 39 -6.02 -13.66 15.80
N SER A 40 -5.79 -14.18 14.60
CA SER A 40 -6.29 -15.48 14.16
C SER A 40 -5.14 -16.45 13.93
N SER A 41 -5.41 -17.76 14.15
CA SER A 41 -4.46 -18.82 13.86
C SER A 41 -4.09 -18.84 12.39
N ASP A 42 -2.79 -19.01 12.09
CA ASP A 42 -2.29 -19.23 10.70
C ASP A 42 -2.59 -20.64 10.18
N ALA A 43 -3.17 -21.49 11.01
CA ALA A 43 -3.45 -22.88 10.67
C ALA A 43 -4.43 -22.97 9.49
N GLY A 44 -4.03 -23.74 8.49
CA GLY A 44 -4.81 -23.98 7.27
C GLY A 44 -4.58 -22.98 6.13
N PHE A 45 -3.81 -21.92 6.35
CA PHE A 45 -3.36 -21.05 5.26
C PHE A 45 -2.06 -21.54 4.63
N ALA A 46 -1.89 -21.29 3.33
CA ALA A 46 -0.64 -21.52 2.63
C ALA A 46 0.43 -20.55 3.13
N ARG A 47 1.70 -20.96 3.07
CA ARG A 47 2.86 -20.12 3.39
C ARG A 47 3.72 -19.90 2.17
N ALA A 48 4.39 -18.76 2.12
CA ALA A 48 5.35 -18.48 1.07
C ALA A 48 6.63 -19.29 1.31
N GLU A 49 6.99 -20.12 0.33
CA GLU A 49 8.13 -21.05 0.37
C GLU A 49 8.95 -20.97 -0.92
N GLN A 50 10.18 -21.47 -0.88
CA GLN A 50 11.04 -21.51 -2.07
C GLN A 50 10.45 -22.41 -3.18
N GLY A 51 10.83 -22.10 -4.43
CA GLY A 51 10.52 -22.95 -5.58
C GLY A 51 9.20 -22.65 -6.28
N ARG A 52 8.44 -21.60 -5.87
CA ARG A 52 7.28 -21.16 -6.63
C ARG A 52 7.71 -20.53 -7.95
N ALA A 53 7.12 -20.98 -9.05
CA ALA A 53 7.16 -20.28 -10.33
C ALA A 53 6.01 -19.28 -10.45
N PHE A 54 6.33 -18.04 -10.81
CA PHE A 54 5.32 -17.03 -11.13
C PHE A 54 4.83 -17.24 -12.57
N VAL A 55 3.53 -17.16 -12.76
CA VAL A 55 2.88 -17.33 -14.05
C VAL A 55 1.96 -16.14 -14.32
N PHE A 56 2.34 -15.28 -15.26
CA PHE A 56 1.54 -14.14 -15.67
C PHE A 56 0.69 -14.49 -16.90
N PRO A 57 -0.55 -13.97 -16.98
CA PRO A 57 -1.20 -13.00 -16.10
C PRO A 57 -1.84 -13.59 -14.84
N ARG A 58 -1.82 -14.92 -14.61
CA ARG A 58 -2.51 -15.58 -13.50
C ARG A 58 -2.16 -15.00 -12.14
N ASP A 59 -0.87 -14.74 -11.86
CA ASP A 59 -0.41 -14.26 -10.56
C ASP A 59 -0.64 -12.75 -10.35
N HIS A 60 -1.32 -12.07 -11.28
CA HIS A 60 -1.93 -10.76 -11.05
C HIS A 60 -3.24 -10.86 -10.26
N ALA A 61 -3.91 -12.00 -10.29
CA ALA A 61 -5.18 -12.22 -9.62
C ALA A 61 -5.04 -12.51 -8.11
N ALA A 62 -6.17 -12.78 -7.46
CA ALA A 62 -6.21 -13.10 -6.03
C ALA A 62 -5.63 -14.49 -5.71
N HIS A 63 -5.04 -14.60 -4.52
CA HIS A 63 -4.46 -15.82 -3.96
C HIS A 63 -5.19 -16.22 -2.67
N PRO A 64 -6.42 -16.79 -2.77
CA PRO A 64 -7.31 -16.99 -1.63
C PRO A 64 -6.79 -17.97 -0.59
N ASP A 65 -5.78 -18.78 -0.92
CA ASP A 65 -5.13 -19.68 0.04
C ASP A 65 -4.22 -18.96 1.04
N PHE A 66 -3.90 -17.69 0.75
CA PHE A 66 -3.10 -16.84 1.62
C PHE A 66 -3.98 -15.92 2.44
N ARG A 67 -3.49 -15.56 3.63
CA ARG A 67 -4.23 -14.77 4.61
C ARG A 67 -4.37 -13.32 4.21
N ALA A 68 -3.36 -12.72 3.61
CA ALA A 68 -3.33 -11.31 3.22
C ALA A 68 -2.68 -11.13 1.85
N GLU A 69 -3.20 -10.19 1.09
CA GLU A 69 -2.60 -9.75 -0.15
C GLU A 69 -3.04 -8.32 -0.47
N TRP A 70 -2.27 -7.65 -1.35
CA TRP A 70 -2.60 -6.32 -1.82
C TRP A 70 -2.21 -6.08 -3.28
N TRP A 71 -2.98 -5.21 -3.88
CA TRP A 71 -2.74 -4.55 -5.15
C TRP A 71 -2.45 -3.10 -4.84
N TYR A 72 -1.20 -2.70 -4.93
CA TYR A 72 -0.73 -1.39 -4.54
C TYR A 72 -0.23 -0.64 -5.77
N PHE A 73 -0.88 0.47 -6.08
CA PHE A 73 -0.49 1.35 -7.17
C PHE A 73 -0.19 2.73 -6.65
N THR A 74 0.96 3.28 -7.05
CA THR A 74 1.32 4.68 -6.82
C THR A 74 1.83 5.29 -8.10
N GLY A 75 1.86 6.63 -8.17
CA GLY A 75 2.42 7.26 -9.34
C GLY A 75 2.40 8.78 -9.31
N HIS A 76 2.99 9.32 -10.36
CA HIS A 76 3.09 10.75 -10.60
C HIS A 76 2.41 11.09 -11.91
N LEU A 77 1.52 12.08 -11.87
CA LEU A 77 0.73 12.53 -13.00
C LEU A 77 0.95 14.03 -13.24
N ARG A 78 0.74 14.47 -14.47
CA ARG A 78 0.68 15.89 -14.85
C ARG A 78 -0.47 16.12 -15.80
N ASP A 79 -1.14 17.25 -15.66
CA ASP A 79 -2.11 17.68 -16.66
C ASP A 79 -1.44 18.42 -17.84
N LYS A 80 -2.24 18.83 -18.81
CA LYS A 80 -1.78 19.56 -20.00
C LYS A 80 -1.13 20.93 -19.69
N ARG A 81 -1.31 21.46 -18.48
CA ARG A 81 -0.71 22.71 -17.98
C ARG A 81 0.49 22.42 -17.07
N ASP A 82 1.00 21.19 -17.07
CA ASP A 82 2.11 20.72 -16.25
C ASP A 82 1.81 20.75 -14.73
N ARG A 83 0.51 20.81 -14.35
CA ARG A 83 0.10 20.71 -12.94
C ARG A 83 0.38 19.31 -12.42
N PRO A 84 1.20 19.19 -11.37
CA PRO A 84 1.62 17.89 -10.86
C PRO A 84 0.64 17.33 -9.82
N PHE A 85 0.44 16.00 -9.90
CA PHE A 85 -0.28 15.21 -8.91
C PHE A 85 0.55 13.98 -8.51
N GLY A 86 0.32 13.50 -7.28
CA GLY A 86 0.69 12.16 -6.86
C GLY A 86 -0.58 11.37 -6.58
N PHE A 87 -0.56 10.06 -6.76
CA PHE A 87 -1.69 9.21 -6.39
C PHE A 87 -1.23 7.91 -5.75
N GLN A 88 -2.10 7.36 -4.91
CA GLN A 88 -2.01 6.01 -4.40
C GLN A 88 -3.40 5.39 -4.42
N LEU A 89 -3.49 4.16 -4.93
CA LEU A 89 -4.68 3.31 -4.82
C LEU A 89 -4.24 1.91 -4.43
N THR A 90 -4.63 1.49 -3.23
CA THR A 90 -4.34 0.15 -2.71
C THR A 90 -5.62 -0.54 -2.32
N LEU A 91 -5.81 -1.76 -2.79
CA LEU A 91 -6.85 -2.65 -2.32
C LEU A 91 -6.21 -3.86 -1.66
N PHE A 92 -6.57 -4.08 -0.40
CA PHE A 92 -6.13 -5.21 0.41
C PHE A 92 -7.24 -6.24 0.52
N ARG A 93 -6.88 -7.51 0.53
CA ARG A 93 -7.75 -8.62 0.88
C ARG A 93 -7.17 -9.35 2.09
N PHE A 94 -8.02 -9.59 3.07
CA PHE A 94 -7.69 -10.37 4.26
C PHE A 94 -8.66 -11.53 4.41
N GLU A 95 -8.14 -12.73 4.67
CA GLU A 95 -8.91 -13.89 5.09
C GLU A 95 -8.81 -14.05 6.61
N LEU A 96 -9.93 -13.95 7.29
CA LEU A 96 -10.00 -14.07 8.76
C LEU A 96 -9.98 -15.52 9.23
N ALA A 97 -10.31 -16.48 8.35
CA ALA A 97 -10.26 -17.90 8.61
C ALA A 97 -9.94 -18.68 7.34
N ALA A 98 -9.07 -19.68 7.42
CA ALA A 98 -8.70 -20.54 6.29
C ALA A 98 -9.85 -21.45 5.80
N GLN A 99 -10.78 -21.79 6.68
CA GLN A 99 -11.93 -22.63 6.34
C GLN A 99 -13.04 -21.78 5.75
N LYS A 100 -13.51 -22.18 4.56
CA LYS A 100 -14.73 -21.61 3.98
C LYS A 100 -15.90 -21.90 4.90
N THR A 101 -16.69 -20.89 5.21
CA THR A 101 -17.90 -21.06 6.00
C THR A 101 -18.91 -21.93 5.23
N THR A 102 -19.52 -22.89 5.91
CA THR A 102 -20.64 -23.67 5.38
C THR A 102 -21.99 -22.96 5.53
N SER A 103 -21.98 -21.74 6.08
CA SER A 103 -23.19 -20.94 6.28
C SER A 103 -23.83 -20.55 4.94
N PRO A 104 -25.14 -20.68 4.77
CA PRO A 104 -25.83 -20.20 3.57
C PRO A 104 -25.90 -18.68 3.47
N SER A 105 -25.53 -17.96 4.52
CA SER A 105 -25.55 -16.49 4.55
C SER A 105 -24.28 -15.92 3.92
N ALA A 106 -24.41 -15.14 2.85
CA ALA A 106 -23.30 -14.40 2.23
C ALA A 106 -22.58 -13.43 3.20
N TRP A 107 -23.29 -12.96 4.24
CA TRP A 107 -22.73 -12.08 5.28
C TRP A 107 -21.70 -12.77 6.18
N ARG A 108 -21.62 -14.08 6.19
CA ARG A 108 -20.66 -14.87 6.97
C ARG A 108 -19.36 -15.17 6.22
N THR A 109 -19.06 -14.44 5.16
CA THR A 109 -17.76 -14.55 4.48
C THR A 109 -16.60 -14.22 5.44
N PRO A 110 -15.52 -15.01 5.46
CA PRO A 110 -14.31 -14.67 6.20
C PRO A 110 -13.46 -13.60 5.51
N THR A 111 -13.77 -13.27 4.26
CA THR A 111 -12.98 -12.34 3.45
C THR A 111 -13.38 -10.89 3.75
N VAL A 112 -12.37 -10.04 3.98
CA VAL A 112 -12.52 -8.60 4.20
C VAL A 112 -11.65 -7.87 3.17
N LEU A 113 -12.20 -6.83 2.55
CA LEU A 113 -11.50 -5.90 1.69
C LEU A 113 -11.33 -4.56 2.42
N LEU A 114 -10.11 -4.01 2.34
CA LEU A 114 -9.77 -2.66 2.77
C LEU A 114 -9.26 -1.91 1.57
N GLY A 115 -9.67 -0.67 1.40
CA GLY A 115 -9.20 0.20 0.32
C GLY A 115 -8.61 1.48 0.87
N HIS A 116 -7.48 1.88 0.33
CA HIS A 116 -6.87 3.18 0.52
C HIS A 116 -6.76 3.90 -0.82
N PHE A 117 -7.30 5.10 -0.90
CA PHE A 117 -7.19 5.97 -2.04
C PHE A 117 -6.69 7.33 -1.61
N ALA A 118 -5.58 7.80 -2.19
CA ALA A 118 -5.05 9.13 -1.93
C ALA A 118 -4.70 9.86 -3.23
N LEU A 119 -4.89 11.18 -3.18
CA LEU A 119 -4.46 12.12 -4.20
C LEU A 119 -3.69 13.27 -3.57
N SER A 120 -2.43 13.44 -3.95
CA SER A 120 -1.60 14.60 -3.60
C SER A 120 -1.77 15.67 -4.69
N ASP A 121 -2.57 16.68 -4.43
CA ASP A 121 -2.61 17.90 -5.26
C ASP A 121 -1.42 18.78 -4.90
N ILE A 122 -0.29 18.55 -5.58
CA ILE A 122 0.98 19.17 -5.23
C ILE A 122 0.95 20.68 -5.44
N ALA A 123 0.31 21.15 -6.52
CA ALA A 123 0.18 22.58 -6.79
C ALA A 123 -0.76 23.28 -5.82
N GLY A 124 -1.80 22.59 -5.36
CA GLY A 124 -2.74 23.09 -4.35
C GLY A 124 -2.27 22.88 -2.91
N SER A 125 -1.12 22.21 -2.70
CA SER A 125 -0.60 21.85 -1.38
C SER A 125 -1.63 21.12 -0.51
N LYS A 126 -2.38 20.17 -1.11
CA LYS A 126 -3.42 19.40 -0.45
C LYS A 126 -3.20 17.90 -0.63
N PHE A 127 -3.37 17.16 0.46
CA PHE A 127 -3.42 15.73 0.48
C PHE A 127 -4.85 15.27 0.76
N HIS A 128 -5.42 14.48 -0.15
CA HIS A 128 -6.73 13.89 -0.01
C HIS A 128 -6.54 12.40 0.20
N ALA A 129 -7.05 11.85 1.31
CA ALA A 129 -6.89 10.44 1.63
C ALA A 129 -8.20 9.86 2.15
N PHE A 130 -8.57 8.69 1.64
CA PHE A 130 -9.85 8.05 1.89
C PHE A 130 -9.66 6.56 2.16
N GLU A 131 -10.41 6.04 3.13
CA GLU A 131 -10.38 4.64 3.53
C GLU A 131 -11.77 4.02 3.39
N ARG A 132 -11.84 2.82 2.84
CA ARG A 132 -13.05 1.98 2.81
C ARG A 132 -12.76 0.61 3.39
N LEU A 133 -13.74 0.00 4.03
CA LEU A 133 -13.66 -1.35 4.58
C LEU A 133 -15.00 -2.05 4.39
N SER A 134 -14.99 -3.24 3.83
CA SER A 134 -16.18 -4.09 3.70
C SER A 134 -15.82 -5.58 3.80
N ARG A 135 -16.81 -6.39 4.16
CA ARG A 135 -16.73 -7.83 3.88
C ARG A 135 -16.92 -8.07 2.39
N ALA A 136 -16.31 -9.14 1.88
CA ALA A 136 -16.57 -9.57 0.51
C ALA A 136 -18.04 -9.99 0.36
N LEU A 137 -18.81 -9.20 -0.38
CA LEU A 137 -20.21 -9.43 -0.68
C LEU A 137 -20.41 -9.29 -2.19
N PRO A 138 -21.29 -10.07 -2.79
CA PRO A 138 -21.62 -9.90 -4.20
C PRO A 138 -21.92 -8.44 -4.53
N ASP A 139 -21.35 -7.95 -5.61
CA ASP A 139 -21.48 -6.58 -6.15
C ASP A 139 -20.96 -5.43 -5.28
N VAL A 140 -20.66 -5.68 -3.98
CA VAL A 140 -20.11 -4.65 -3.08
C VAL A 140 -18.59 -4.71 -3.01
N ALA A 141 -18.04 -5.88 -2.70
CA ALA A 141 -16.59 -6.02 -2.56
C ALA A 141 -16.15 -7.44 -2.89
N GLY A 142 -15.05 -7.59 -3.63
CA GLY A 142 -14.60 -8.92 -4.01
C GLY A 142 -13.41 -8.92 -4.95
N THR A 143 -13.14 -10.12 -5.47
CA THR A 143 -12.09 -10.38 -6.46
C THR A 143 -12.60 -11.24 -7.58
N ARG A 144 -12.02 -11.08 -8.77
CA ARG A 144 -12.23 -11.93 -9.94
C ARG A 144 -10.88 -12.40 -10.47
N LEU A 145 -10.80 -13.66 -10.88
CA LEU A 145 -9.54 -14.27 -11.31
C LEU A 145 -9.22 -13.98 -12.78
N THR A 146 -10.22 -13.96 -13.65
CA THR A 146 -10.01 -13.83 -15.11
C THR A 146 -11.11 -12.99 -15.76
N PRO A 147 -10.80 -11.86 -16.38
CA PRO A 147 -9.58 -11.08 -16.12
C PRO A 147 -9.48 -10.69 -14.67
N SER A 148 -8.24 -10.51 -14.17
CA SER A 148 -8.01 -10.16 -12.77
C SER A 148 -8.69 -8.85 -12.42
N ALA A 149 -9.45 -8.84 -11.32
CA ALA A 149 -10.03 -7.63 -10.76
C ALA A 149 -10.17 -7.74 -9.24
N VAL A 150 -10.09 -6.60 -8.58
CA VAL A 150 -10.45 -6.41 -7.17
C VAL A 150 -11.26 -5.12 -7.06
N TRP A 151 -12.32 -5.14 -6.25
CA TRP A 151 -13.18 -3.97 -6.09
C TRP A 151 -13.70 -3.84 -4.66
N LEU A 152 -14.03 -2.60 -4.31
CA LEU A 152 -14.63 -2.20 -3.05
C LEU A 152 -15.57 -1.02 -3.31
N ASP A 153 -16.87 -1.29 -3.39
CA ASP A 153 -17.90 -0.42 -3.97
C ASP A 153 -17.55 -0.05 -5.43
N ASP A 154 -17.40 1.24 -5.73
CA ASP A 154 -16.97 1.75 -7.03
C ASP A 154 -15.45 1.81 -7.19
N TRP A 155 -14.64 1.67 -6.13
CA TRP A 155 -13.18 1.58 -6.26
C TRP A 155 -12.78 0.27 -6.91
N ARG A 156 -11.98 0.35 -7.94
CA ARG A 156 -11.67 -0.82 -8.77
C ARG A 156 -10.25 -0.80 -9.31
N ILE A 157 -9.62 -1.94 -9.27
CA ILE A 157 -8.37 -2.25 -9.95
C ILE A 157 -8.64 -3.47 -10.81
N GLU A 158 -8.55 -3.35 -12.13
CA GLU A 158 -8.83 -4.46 -13.02
C GLU A 158 -7.89 -4.53 -14.21
N GLN A 159 -7.58 -5.74 -14.66
CA GLN A 159 -6.91 -5.95 -15.93
C GLN A 159 -7.93 -5.82 -17.07
N THR A 160 -7.59 -4.98 -18.05
CA THR A 160 -8.39 -4.82 -19.28
C THR A 160 -7.99 -5.82 -20.37
N ASN A 161 -6.75 -6.34 -20.27
CA ASN A 161 -6.20 -7.44 -21.07
C ASN A 161 -5.07 -8.12 -20.25
N GLU A 162 -4.26 -8.97 -20.88
CA GLU A 162 -3.18 -9.69 -20.17
C GLU A 162 -2.12 -8.80 -19.52
N GLN A 163 -1.98 -7.55 -19.96
CA GLN A 163 -0.92 -6.65 -19.53
C GLN A 163 -1.41 -5.32 -18.94
N ASN A 164 -2.52 -4.78 -19.47
CA ASN A 164 -2.99 -3.43 -19.13
C ASN A 164 -3.95 -3.46 -17.94
N TRP A 165 -3.98 -2.33 -17.24
CA TRP A 165 -4.79 -2.14 -16.05
C TRP A 165 -5.67 -0.91 -16.19
N ARG A 166 -6.82 -0.95 -15.54
CA ARG A 166 -7.65 0.21 -15.29
C ARG A 166 -7.81 0.40 -13.79
N LEU A 167 -7.61 1.64 -13.34
CA LEU A 167 -7.84 2.07 -11.97
C LEU A 167 -9.00 3.05 -11.95
N HIS A 168 -9.92 2.84 -11.01
CA HIS A 168 -10.98 3.80 -10.73
C HIS A 168 -11.17 3.93 -9.23
N ALA A 169 -11.21 5.16 -8.71
CA ALA A 169 -11.61 5.46 -7.34
C ALA A 169 -12.21 6.86 -7.27
N ALA A 170 -13.33 6.98 -6.54
CA ALA A 170 -14.01 8.26 -6.34
C ALA A 170 -14.50 8.39 -4.89
N GLN A 171 -14.24 9.55 -4.27
CA GLN A 171 -14.71 9.88 -2.93
C GLN A 171 -14.72 11.40 -2.72
N GLU A 172 -15.83 11.94 -2.18
CA GLU A 172 -15.94 13.34 -1.72
C GLU A 172 -15.49 14.39 -2.75
N GLY A 173 -15.82 14.18 -4.03
CA GLY A 173 -15.45 15.10 -5.12
C GLY A 173 -14.00 14.95 -5.62
N VAL A 174 -13.26 13.96 -5.13
CA VAL A 174 -11.96 13.54 -5.67
C VAL A 174 -12.16 12.26 -6.45
N GLU A 175 -11.69 12.22 -7.70
CA GLU A 175 -11.80 11.03 -8.55
C GLU A 175 -10.49 10.80 -9.31
N LEU A 176 -10.14 9.52 -9.46
CA LEU A 176 -9.04 9.01 -10.27
C LEU A 176 -9.60 7.97 -11.23
N ASP A 177 -9.40 8.16 -12.52
CA ASP A 177 -9.69 7.17 -13.56
C ASP A 177 -8.48 7.07 -14.50
N LEU A 178 -7.77 5.95 -14.47
CA LEU A 178 -6.52 5.76 -15.20
C LEU A 178 -6.50 4.44 -15.96
N ASP A 179 -6.02 4.51 -17.19
CA ASP A 179 -5.55 3.38 -17.96
C ASP A 179 -4.02 3.30 -17.85
N LEU A 180 -3.52 2.10 -17.53
CA LEU A 180 -2.10 1.84 -17.29
C LEU A 180 -1.59 0.76 -18.23
N SER A 181 -0.40 0.97 -18.80
CA SER A 181 0.28 0.02 -19.67
C SER A 181 1.72 -0.21 -19.21
N PRO A 182 2.19 -1.46 -19.05
CA PRO A 182 3.55 -1.75 -18.63
C PRO A 182 4.58 -1.13 -19.57
N ALA A 183 5.54 -0.42 -19.01
CA ALA A 183 6.71 0.14 -19.67
C ALA A 183 8.03 -0.50 -19.20
N SER A 184 7.94 -1.45 -18.25
CA SER A 184 9.07 -2.27 -17.80
C SER A 184 8.63 -3.72 -17.58
N ALA A 185 9.60 -4.62 -17.52
CA ALA A 185 9.37 -6.00 -17.12
C ALA A 185 8.97 -6.10 -15.64
N VAL A 186 8.35 -7.21 -15.27
CA VAL A 186 8.11 -7.62 -13.88
C VAL A 186 9.44 -7.85 -13.19
N VAL A 187 9.58 -7.32 -11.98
CA VAL A 187 10.71 -7.52 -11.07
C VAL A 187 10.26 -8.42 -9.92
N LEU A 188 10.82 -9.62 -9.82
CA LEU A 188 10.58 -10.52 -8.69
C LEU A 188 11.44 -10.07 -7.51
N GLN A 189 10.81 -9.72 -6.39
CA GLN A 189 11.50 -9.23 -5.21
C GLN A 189 12.05 -10.36 -4.34
N GLY A 190 13.17 -10.11 -3.66
CA GLY A 190 13.82 -11.11 -2.84
C GLY A 190 14.47 -12.24 -3.67
N GLU A 191 14.34 -13.49 -3.23
CA GLU A 191 14.88 -14.65 -3.92
C GLU A 191 13.85 -15.24 -4.89
N ALA A 192 13.94 -14.87 -6.17
CA ALA A 192 12.98 -15.26 -7.21
C ALA A 192 11.51 -15.01 -6.84
N GLY A 193 11.24 -13.89 -6.16
CA GLY A 193 9.89 -13.52 -5.71
C GLY A 193 9.54 -13.95 -4.28
N LEU A 194 10.42 -14.67 -3.59
CA LEU A 194 10.28 -14.97 -2.16
C LEU A 194 10.97 -13.89 -1.34
N SER A 195 10.19 -13.04 -0.70
CA SER A 195 10.65 -11.95 0.17
C SER A 195 10.55 -12.36 1.63
N ARG A 196 11.66 -12.76 2.24
CA ARG A 196 11.74 -13.12 3.65
C ARG A 196 11.62 -11.89 4.54
N LYS A 197 10.88 -12.01 5.65
CA LYS A 197 10.68 -10.90 6.60
C LYS A 197 11.35 -11.19 7.97
N SER A 198 11.77 -12.44 8.23
CA SER A 198 12.56 -12.83 9.40
C SER A 198 13.19 -14.23 9.19
N ALA A 199 13.97 -14.70 10.19
CA ALA A 199 14.51 -16.04 10.21
C ALA A 199 13.46 -17.14 10.41
N ALA A 200 12.28 -16.79 10.92
CA ALA A 200 11.24 -17.77 11.21
C ALA A 200 10.75 -18.47 9.93
N PRO A 201 10.66 -19.81 9.90
CA PRO A 201 10.15 -20.53 8.75
C PRO A 201 8.76 -20.06 8.33
N GLY A 202 8.58 -19.80 7.02
CA GLY A 202 7.31 -19.32 6.47
C GLY A 202 6.99 -17.86 6.79
N ASN A 203 7.88 -17.11 7.47
CA ASN A 203 7.73 -15.67 7.61
C ASN A 203 8.32 -14.97 6.37
N ALA A 204 7.58 -15.05 5.30
CA ALA A 204 7.91 -14.53 3.98
C ALA A 204 6.63 -14.20 3.22
N SER A 205 6.77 -13.45 2.15
CA SER A 205 5.73 -13.18 1.17
C SER A 205 6.19 -13.58 -0.23
N TYR A 206 5.26 -13.81 -1.13
CA TYR A 206 5.50 -13.72 -2.55
C TYR A 206 5.29 -12.29 -2.99
N TYR A 207 6.27 -11.71 -3.65
CA TYR A 207 6.31 -10.30 -3.94
C TYR A 207 6.93 -10.02 -5.31
N TYR A 208 6.23 -9.25 -6.13
CA TYR A 208 6.76 -8.70 -7.36
C TYR A 208 6.32 -7.25 -7.56
N SER A 209 7.10 -6.52 -8.35
CA SER A 209 6.83 -5.15 -8.77
C SER A 209 6.74 -5.04 -10.29
N VAL A 210 5.95 -4.10 -10.79
CA VAL A 210 6.09 -3.52 -12.13
C VAL A 210 6.52 -2.07 -11.94
N PRO A 211 7.83 -1.78 -12.03
CA PRO A 211 8.38 -0.48 -11.64
C PRO A 211 7.92 0.68 -12.52
N ARG A 212 7.50 0.41 -13.75
CA ARG A 212 7.04 1.45 -14.68
C ARG A 212 5.81 0.99 -15.42
N LEU A 213 4.74 1.77 -15.24
CA LEU A 213 3.54 1.72 -16.06
C LEU A 213 3.31 3.13 -16.62
N THR A 214 3.11 3.25 -17.93
CA THR A 214 2.62 4.49 -18.51
C THR A 214 1.17 4.69 -18.07
N ALA A 215 0.85 5.87 -17.55
CA ALA A 215 -0.48 6.20 -17.05
C ALA A 215 -1.08 7.33 -17.87
N HIS A 216 -2.36 7.23 -18.22
CA HIS A 216 -3.15 8.31 -18.81
C HIS A 216 -4.61 8.16 -18.38
N GLY A 217 -5.31 9.29 -18.33
CA GLY A 217 -6.70 9.31 -17.89
C GLY A 217 -7.09 10.66 -17.30
N HIS A 218 -7.83 10.62 -16.19
CA HIS A 218 -8.41 11.81 -15.58
C HIS A 218 -8.21 11.83 -14.06
N VAL A 219 -8.00 13.04 -13.55
CA VAL A 219 -8.13 13.39 -12.13
C VAL A 219 -9.19 14.46 -12.02
N ARG A 220 -10.22 14.23 -11.20
CA ARG A 220 -11.21 15.25 -10.87
C ARG A 220 -11.00 15.73 -9.43
N LEU A 221 -11.02 17.05 -9.26
CA LEU A 221 -10.99 17.73 -7.97
C LEU A 221 -12.16 18.71 -7.91
N ALA A 222 -13.17 18.41 -7.10
CA ALA A 222 -14.45 19.12 -7.07
C ALA A 222 -15.02 19.25 -8.50
N ASP A 223 -15.18 20.48 -9.00
CA ASP A 223 -15.74 20.76 -10.33
C ASP A 223 -14.68 20.83 -11.44
N SER A 224 -13.40 20.59 -11.11
CA SER A 224 -12.29 20.67 -12.07
C SER A 224 -11.89 19.30 -12.54
N ASP A 225 -11.96 19.07 -13.87
CA ASP A 225 -11.50 17.85 -14.52
C ASP A 225 -10.15 18.09 -15.21
N HIS A 226 -9.16 17.23 -14.90
CA HIS A 226 -7.81 17.29 -15.41
C HIS A 226 -7.52 16.03 -16.22
N ALA A 227 -7.42 16.15 -17.55
CA ALA A 227 -6.84 15.08 -18.35
C ALA A 227 -5.34 14.98 -18.02
N VAL A 228 -4.90 13.82 -17.57
CA VAL A 228 -3.55 13.60 -17.04
C VAL A 228 -2.80 12.50 -17.76
N GLN A 229 -1.48 12.60 -17.70
CA GLN A 229 -0.54 11.55 -18.10
C GLN A 229 0.61 11.45 -17.11
N GLY A 230 1.28 10.29 -17.05
CA GLY A 230 2.42 10.12 -16.16
C GLY A 230 2.93 8.70 -16.09
N GLN A 231 3.49 8.36 -14.94
CA GLN A 231 4.03 7.04 -14.66
C GLN A 231 3.47 6.52 -13.33
N ALA A 232 3.21 5.23 -13.29
CA ALA A 232 2.80 4.51 -12.11
C ALA A 232 3.77 3.37 -11.78
N TRP A 233 3.67 2.89 -10.56
CA TRP A 233 4.32 1.73 -9.98
C TRP A 233 3.24 0.75 -9.53
N LEU A 234 3.47 -0.55 -9.69
CA LEU A 234 2.64 -1.61 -9.11
C LEU A 234 3.48 -2.49 -8.21
N ASP A 235 3.01 -2.72 -6.99
CA ASP A 235 3.42 -3.83 -6.13
C ASP A 235 2.28 -4.81 -5.92
N ARG A 236 2.63 -6.09 -6.05
CA ARG A 236 1.77 -7.21 -5.69
C ARG A 236 2.49 -8.08 -4.68
N GLU A 237 1.85 -8.25 -3.55
CA GLU A 237 2.41 -9.07 -2.47
C GLU A 237 1.31 -9.87 -1.79
N TRP A 238 1.58 -11.12 -1.46
CA TRP A 238 0.68 -11.99 -0.71
C TRP A 238 1.43 -12.88 0.26
N SER A 239 0.85 -13.03 1.45
CA SER A 239 1.48 -13.78 2.53
C SER A 239 0.47 -14.27 3.57
N THR A 240 0.95 -15.10 4.49
CA THR A 240 0.22 -15.51 5.69
C THR A 240 0.90 -14.96 6.96
N SER A 241 2.12 -14.47 6.84
CA SER A 241 2.91 -13.95 7.95
C SER A 241 2.72 -12.46 8.17
N ALA A 242 2.91 -12.03 9.42
CA ALA A 242 2.99 -10.63 9.83
C ALA A 242 4.42 -10.25 10.19
N LEU A 243 4.66 -8.97 10.51
CA LEU A 243 5.90 -8.52 11.13
C LEU A 243 6.22 -9.31 12.41
N SER A 244 7.49 -9.55 12.67
CA SER A 244 7.93 -10.14 13.93
C SER A 244 7.65 -9.21 15.10
N ARG A 245 7.66 -9.75 16.34
CA ARG A 245 7.41 -8.94 17.54
C ARG A 245 8.49 -7.88 17.80
N GLU A 246 9.68 -8.06 17.26
CA GLU A 246 10.82 -7.18 17.40
C GLU A 246 10.78 -6.02 16.41
N GLN A 247 10.04 -6.19 15.30
CA GLN A 247 9.86 -5.19 14.27
C GLN A 247 8.81 -4.15 14.69
N ALA A 248 9.11 -2.86 14.52
CA ALA A 248 8.22 -1.75 14.81
C ALA A 248 7.35 -1.39 13.60
N GLY A 249 7.89 -1.51 12.39
CA GLY A 249 7.29 -1.11 11.13
C GLY A 249 8.33 -1.15 10.02
N TRP A 250 8.04 -0.45 8.95
CA TRP A 250 8.95 -0.35 7.80
C TRP A 250 8.99 1.06 7.22
N ASP A 251 10.07 1.34 6.52
CA ASP A 251 10.18 2.43 5.55
C ASP A 251 10.33 1.78 4.17
N TRP A 252 9.40 2.02 3.29
CA TRP A 252 9.40 1.50 1.94
C TRP A 252 9.62 2.62 0.93
N PHE A 253 10.42 2.34 -0.09
CA PHE A 253 10.83 3.28 -1.13
C PHE A 253 10.65 2.63 -2.50
N ALA A 254 9.95 3.31 -3.41
CA ALA A 254 9.88 2.97 -4.82
C ALA A 254 10.26 4.19 -5.65
N LEU A 255 11.38 4.09 -6.34
CA LEU A 255 11.97 5.20 -7.07
C LEU A 255 12.06 4.87 -8.55
N GLN A 256 11.54 5.76 -9.39
CA GLN A 256 11.64 5.74 -10.83
C GLN A 256 12.69 6.76 -11.25
N LEU A 257 13.89 6.30 -11.64
CA LEU A 257 14.99 7.18 -11.98
C LEU A 257 14.82 7.76 -13.38
N ALA A 258 15.32 8.97 -13.56
CA ALA A 258 15.17 9.73 -14.82
C ALA A 258 15.92 9.08 -16.00
N ASP A 259 16.95 8.29 -15.73
CA ASP A 259 17.69 7.51 -16.71
C ASP A 259 16.96 6.25 -17.19
N GLY A 260 15.85 5.88 -16.58
CA GLY A 260 15.08 4.66 -16.88
C GLY A 260 15.29 3.55 -15.85
N GLY A 261 16.25 3.66 -14.95
CA GLY A 261 16.43 2.75 -13.83
C GLY A 261 15.32 2.83 -12.80
N SER A 262 15.25 1.83 -11.92
CA SER A 262 14.30 1.82 -10.79
C SER A 262 14.92 1.18 -9.55
N LEU A 263 14.57 1.72 -8.38
CA LEU A 263 14.99 1.20 -7.09
C LEU A 263 13.76 0.95 -6.22
N MET A 264 13.58 -0.26 -5.73
CA MET A 264 12.70 -0.56 -4.61
C MET A 264 13.54 -1.03 -3.44
N PHE A 265 13.26 -0.52 -2.26
CA PHE A 265 13.88 -1.01 -1.03
C PHE A 265 12.93 -0.82 0.13
N TYR A 266 12.79 -1.83 1.00
CA TYR A 266 12.14 -1.68 2.28
C TYR A 266 13.13 -1.91 3.41
N ARG A 267 13.14 -0.98 4.38
CA ARG A 267 13.85 -1.11 5.64
C ARG A 267 12.88 -1.54 6.72
N LEU A 268 13.00 -2.76 7.22
CA LEU A 268 12.30 -3.19 8.42
C LEU A 268 12.99 -2.57 9.63
N ARG A 269 12.24 -1.89 10.49
CA ARG A 269 12.79 -1.21 11.66
C ARG A 269 12.52 -2.01 12.93
N HIS A 270 13.54 -2.19 13.74
CA HIS A 270 13.42 -2.73 15.07
C HIS A 270 12.86 -1.69 16.06
N ARG A 271 12.29 -2.16 17.16
CA ARG A 271 11.75 -1.30 18.23
C ARG A 271 12.81 -0.51 18.97
N ASP A 272 14.06 -0.94 18.93
CA ASP A 272 15.24 -0.24 19.47
C ASP A 272 15.80 0.82 18.51
N GLY A 273 15.17 0.99 17.32
CA GLY A 273 15.59 1.95 16.29
C GLY A 273 16.58 1.37 15.26
N GLY A 274 17.02 0.12 15.43
CA GLY A 274 17.90 -0.55 14.48
C GLY A 274 17.20 -0.94 13.17
N SER A 275 18.00 -1.33 12.16
CA SER A 275 17.55 -1.92 10.91
C SER A 275 17.62 -3.43 11.01
N ASP A 276 16.59 -4.13 10.55
CA ASP A 276 16.53 -5.59 10.52
C ASP A 276 17.32 -6.13 9.30
N ASP A 277 18.04 -7.22 9.50
CA ASP A 277 18.84 -7.90 8.46
C ASP A 277 18.00 -8.42 7.28
N TYR A 278 16.69 -8.55 7.47
CA TYR A 278 15.73 -8.92 6.42
C TYR A 278 15.20 -7.71 5.63
N SER A 279 15.75 -6.51 5.86
CA SER A 279 15.57 -5.38 4.97
C SER A 279 16.13 -5.72 3.59
N ALA A 280 15.35 -5.48 2.54
CA ALA A 280 15.73 -5.93 1.20
C ALA A 280 15.08 -5.09 0.09
N GLY A 281 15.52 -5.31 -1.12
CA GLY A 281 14.97 -4.66 -2.30
C GLY A 281 15.66 -5.08 -3.58
N SER A 282 15.48 -4.27 -4.61
CA SER A 282 16.09 -4.50 -5.93
C SER A 282 16.39 -3.17 -6.63
N TYR A 283 17.44 -3.16 -7.39
CA TYR A 283 17.73 -2.12 -8.36
C TYR A 283 17.69 -2.73 -9.77
N SER A 284 17.01 -2.08 -10.68
CA SER A 284 17.02 -2.40 -12.11
C SER A 284 17.66 -1.24 -12.86
N ASP A 285 18.69 -1.52 -13.64
CA ASP A 285 19.34 -0.50 -14.46
C ASP A 285 18.55 -0.20 -15.76
N THR A 286 19.06 0.70 -16.55
CA THR A 286 18.45 1.14 -17.83
C THR A 286 18.33 0.03 -18.87
N SER A 287 19.09 -1.06 -18.74
CA SER A 287 19.03 -2.23 -19.61
C SER A 287 18.02 -3.28 -19.12
N GLY A 288 17.42 -3.06 -17.93
CA GLY A 288 16.55 -4.02 -17.26
C GLY A 288 17.32 -5.09 -16.47
N LYS A 289 18.64 -4.98 -16.33
CA LYS A 289 19.42 -5.87 -15.48
C LYS A 289 19.11 -5.59 -14.01
N GLN A 290 18.76 -6.65 -13.29
CA GLN A 290 18.36 -6.56 -11.88
C GLN A 290 19.51 -6.93 -10.95
N ILE A 291 19.60 -6.21 -9.83
CA ILE A 291 20.49 -6.49 -8.71
C ILE A 291 19.61 -6.61 -7.47
N ALA A 292 19.62 -7.78 -6.84
CA ALA A 292 19.00 -7.94 -5.52
C ALA A 292 19.84 -7.21 -4.47
N LEU A 293 19.17 -6.49 -3.58
CA LEU A 293 19.77 -5.68 -2.52
C LEU A 293 19.39 -6.26 -1.15
N LYS A 294 20.40 -6.39 -0.28
CA LYS A 294 20.24 -6.77 1.12
C LYS A 294 20.42 -5.56 2.02
N ALA A 295 20.17 -5.72 3.31
CA ALA A 295 20.32 -4.67 4.31
C ALA A 295 21.67 -3.92 4.21
N ASP A 296 22.78 -4.65 4.09
CA ASP A 296 24.12 -4.07 4.03
C ASP A 296 24.48 -3.41 2.69
N ASP A 297 23.71 -3.66 1.63
CA ASP A 297 23.93 -3.07 0.31
C ASP A 297 23.40 -1.61 0.22
N VAL A 298 22.55 -1.20 1.19
CA VAL A 298 21.85 0.08 1.14
C VAL A 298 22.00 0.83 2.47
N ARG A 299 22.45 2.07 2.39
CA ARG A 299 22.48 2.98 3.54
C ARG A 299 21.37 4.00 3.40
N ILE A 300 20.53 4.11 4.44
CA ILE A 300 19.42 5.08 4.48
C ILE A 300 19.63 5.99 5.69
N GLU A 301 19.81 7.26 5.42
CA GLU A 301 19.92 8.30 6.43
C GLU A 301 18.72 9.23 6.34
N ALA A 302 17.95 9.34 7.43
CA ALA A 302 16.85 10.29 7.52
C ALA A 302 17.38 11.73 7.62
N ARG A 303 16.73 12.66 6.92
CA ARG A 303 17.05 14.08 6.86
C ARG A 303 15.90 14.91 7.39
N GLY A 304 16.15 15.64 8.47
CA GLY A 304 15.14 16.47 9.11
C GLY A 304 13.96 15.67 9.67
N THR A 305 13.02 16.38 10.24
CA THR A 305 11.80 15.79 10.81
C THR A 305 10.61 16.69 10.54
N TRP A 306 9.45 16.09 10.34
CA TRP A 306 8.17 16.75 10.28
C TRP A 306 7.24 16.17 11.36
N LYS A 307 6.67 17.06 12.18
CA LYS A 307 5.70 16.67 13.19
C LYS A 307 4.30 16.88 12.63
N SER A 308 3.52 15.81 12.58
CA SER A 308 2.15 15.88 12.15
C SER A 308 1.31 16.81 13.03
N PRO A 309 0.58 17.77 12.43
CA PRO A 309 -0.36 18.61 13.18
C PRO A 309 -1.59 17.84 13.67
N HIS A 310 -1.85 16.66 13.12
CA HIS A 310 -3.02 15.84 13.38
C HIS A 310 -2.77 14.79 14.45
N SER A 311 -1.71 13.99 14.30
CA SER A 311 -1.40 12.86 15.20
C SER A 311 -0.32 13.19 16.24
N ALA A 312 0.39 14.31 16.06
CA ALA A 312 1.61 14.67 16.78
C ALA A 312 2.79 13.68 16.59
N ARG A 313 2.69 12.72 15.69
CA ARG A 313 3.78 11.81 15.31
C ARG A 313 4.87 12.58 14.59
N VAL A 314 6.09 12.06 14.70
CA VAL A 314 7.27 12.67 14.08
C VAL A 314 7.79 11.71 13.00
N TYR A 315 7.78 12.18 11.75
CA TYR A 315 8.27 11.45 10.59
C TYR A 315 9.55 12.08 10.06
N PRO A 316 10.42 11.31 9.39
CA PRO A 316 11.48 11.89 8.56
C PRO A 316 10.90 12.83 7.50
N GLN A 317 11.63 13.91 7.18
CA GLN A 317 11.23 14.88 6.16
C GLN A 317 12.10 14.81 4.89
N GLY A 318 12.97 13.83 4.80
CA GLY A 318 13.82 13.56 3.66
C GLY A 318 14.76 12.40 3.95
N TRP A 319 15.43 11.92 2.92
CA TRP A 319 16.33 10.79 3.04
C TRP A 319 17.53 10.95 2.12
N ARG A 320 18.68 10.43 2.56
CA ARG A 320 19.78 10.09 1.67
C ARG A 320 19.84 8.58 1.57
N ILE A 321 19.87 8.07 0.34
CA ILE A 321 19.93 6.63 0.05
C ILE A 321 21.18 6.37 -0.79
N GLU A 322 22.13 5.63 -0.23
CA GLU A 322 23.34 5.20 -0.92
C GLU A 322 23.24 3.72 -1.28
N VAL A 323 23.48 3.40 -2.56
CA VAL A 323 23.59 2.02 -3.07
C VAL A 323 24.92 1.91 -3.83
N PRO A 324 26.05 1.65 -3.15
CA PRO A 324 27.39 1.69 -3.76
C PRO A 324 27.54 0.76 -4.98
N ARG A 325 26.93 -0.44 -4.92
CA ARG A 325 26.96 -1.41 -6.03
C ARG A 325 26.28 -0.89 -7.31
N ALA A 326 25.30 0.01 -7.17
CA ALA A 326 24.60 0.65 -8.27
C ALA A 326 25.15 2.07 -8.58
N LYS A 327 26.15 2.55 -7.82
CA LYS A 327 26.69 3.92 -7.89
C LYS A 327 25.61 5.00 -7.69
N LEU A 328 24.63 4.72 -6.83
CA LEU A 328 23.58 5.66 -6.48
C LEU A 328 23.90 6.34 -5.15
N ASP A 329 23.72 7.66 -5.12
CA ASP A 329 23.75 8.52 -3.95
C ASP A 329 22.61 9.52 -4.11
N LEU A 330 21.44 9.11 -3.62
CA LEU A 330 20.17 9.77 -3.89
C LEU A 330 19.72 10.58 -2.67
N GLU A 331 19.28 11.81 -2.93
CA GLU A 331 18.57 12.61 -1.94
C GLU A 331 17.07 12.67 -2.30
N LEU A 332 16.23 12.37 -1.31
CA LEU A 332 14.78 12.34 -1.45
C LEU A 332 14.15 13.45 -0.61
N ALA A 333 13.17 14.15 -1.19
CA ALA A 333 12.39 15.15 -0.48
C ALA A 333 10.89 14.96 -0.78
N PRO A 334 10.02 14.96 0.25
CA PRO A 334 8.57 14.96 0.08
C PRO A 334 8.10 16.12 -0.80
N ARG A 335 7.16 15.85 -1.70
CA ARG A 335 6.54 16.90 -2.51
C ARG A 335 5.50 17.71 -1.71
N LEU A 336 4.92 17.08 -0.70
CA LEU A 336 4.13 17.70 0.35
C LEU A 336 4.62 17.14 1.70
N PRO A 337 4.82 17.96 2.74
CA PRO A 337 5.18 17.46 4.06
C PRO A 337 4.07 16.62 4.67
N ASP A 338 2.82 17.08 4.55
CA ASP A 338 1.64 16.45 5.10
C ASP A 338 1.03 15.49 4.06
N GLN A 339 1.45 14.23 4.12
CA GLN A 339 0.88 13.11 3.39
C GLN A 339 0.59 11.97 4.38
N GLU A 340 0.19 12.32 5.61
CA GLU A 340 -0.18 11.36 6.63
C GLU A 340 -1.61 10.87 6.44
N TRP A 341 -1.81 9.58 6.58
CA TRP A 341 -3.10 8.92 6.64
C TRP A 341 -3.72 9.02 8.02
N HIS A 342 -5.01 9.42 8.09
CA HIS A 342 -5.77 9.66 9.32
C HIS A 342 -6.99 8.75 9.44
N GLY A 343 -6.87 7.48 9.04
CA GLY A 343 -7.96 6.51 9.12
C GLY A 343 -7.83 5.59 10.34
N ARG A 344 -8.33 4.36 10.20
CA ARG A 344 -8.08 3.24 11.14
C ARG A 344 -6.62 2.89 11.21
N PHE A 345 -5.89 3.18 10.13
CA PHE A 345 -4.45 3.00 10.00
C PHE A 345 -3.80 4.37 9.90
N GLN A 346 -2.81 4.63 10.74
CA GLN A 346 -2.02 5.86 10.68
C GLN A 346 -0.62 5.52 10.19
N TYR A 347 -0.25 6.10 9.08
CA TYR A 347 1.07 5.99 8.48
C TYR A 347 1.28 7.21 7.57
N TRP A 348 2.51 7.47 7.19
CA TRP A 348 2.82 8.50 6.21
C TRP A 348 3.12 7.84 4.88
N GLU A 349 2.49 8.29 3.82
CA GLU A 349 2.76 7.81 2.47
C GLU A 349 2.62 8.92 1.46
N GLY A 350 3.70 9.12 0.66
CA GLY A 350 3.67 10.26 -0.23
C GLY A 350 4.67 10.29 -1.36
N ALA A 351 4.32 11.17 -2.29
CA ALA A 351 5.12 11.51 -3.45
C ALA A 351 6.41 12.23 -3.03
N VAL A 352 7.54 11.79 -3.58
CA VAL A 352 8.86 12.41 -3.36
C VAL A 352 9.55 12.78 -4.67
N THR A 353 10.42 13.79 -4.61
CA THR A 353 11.42 14.05 -5.63
C THR A 353 12.71 13.31 -5.30
N VAL A 354 13.46 12.94 -6.32
CA VAL A 354 14.77 12.30 -6.21
C VAL A 354 15.80 13.19 -6.89
N THR A 355 16.90 13.47 -6.22
CA THR A 355 18.05 14.18 -6.77
C THR A 355 19.34 13.37 -6.56
N GLN A 356 20.32 13.57 -7.43
CA GLN A 356 21.68 13.07 -7.28
C GLN A 356 22.65 14.18 -7.71
N ASP A 357 23.66 14.46 -6.90
CA ASP A 357 24.60 15.55 -7.12
C ASP A 357 23.90 16.91 -7.35
N GLY A 358 22.80 17.17 -6.63
CA GLY A 358 22.01 18.37 -6.74
C GLY A 358 21.18 18.52 -8.05
N ARG A 359 21.14 17.47 -8.88
CA ARG A 359 20.36 17.45 -10.12
C ARG A 359 19.16 16.54 -10.01
N SER A 360 18.07 16.86 -10.71
CA SER A 360 16.90 15.98 -10.75
C SER A 360 17.29 14.60 -11.29
N ALA A 361 17.04 13.56 -10.50
CA ALA A 361 17.38 12.18 -10.82
C ALA A 361 16.14 11.27 -10.89
N GLY A 362 14.95 11.76 -10.57
CA GLY A 362 13.73 10.97 -10.69
C GLY A 362 12.60 11.42 -9.77
N LEU A 363 11.61 10.56 -9.66
CA LEU A 363 10.46 10.68 -8.77
C LEU A 363 10.25 9.36 -8.04
N GLY A 364 9.51 9.38 -6.95
CA GLY A 364 9.21 8.16 -6.20
C GLY A 364 8.07 8.32 -5.21
N TYR A 365 7.80 7.21 -4.53
CA TYR A 365 6.91 7.14 -3.39
C TYR A 365 7.64 6.56 -2.19
N VAL A 366 7.28 7.02 -1.01
CA VAL A 366 7.80 6.54 0.27
C VAL A 366 6.63 6.26 1.19
N GLU A 367 6.65 5.11 1.85
CA GLU A 367 5.69 4.72 2.88
C GLU A 367 6.43 4.48 4.20
N LEU A 368 5.89 5.05 5.29
CA LEU A 368 6.47 5.00 6.63
C LEU A 368 5.43 4.48 7.61
N THR A 369 5.64 3.31 8.17
CA THR A 369 4.74 2.70 9.15
C THR A 369 5.39 2.57 10.52
N GLY A 370 4.60 2.61 11.61
CA GLY A 370 5.10 2.35 12.96
C GLY A 370 5.96 3.49 13.57
N TYR A 371 5.63 4.75 13.26
CA TYR A 371 6.24 5.95 13.84
C TYR A 371 5.48 6.46 15.05
#